data_b73698523a08c07675c82a6196f8892c
#
_entry.id   b73698523a08c07675c82a6196f8892c
#
_cell.length_a   1.000
_cell.length_b   1.000
_cell.length_c   1.000
_cell.angle_alpha   90.00
_cell.angle_beta   90.00
_cell.angle_gamma   90.00
#
_symmetry.space_group_name_H-M   'P 1'
#
loop_
_entity.id
_entity.type
_entity.pdbx_description
1 polymer ?
#
loop_
_entity_poly.entity_id
_entity_poly.type
_entity_poly.pdbx_seq_one_letter_code
_entity_poly.pdbx_strand_id
1 'polypeptide(L)'
;MTFAPEECYVATVLVNLMNKEDIVPWNHRFIRWKHENGNRPANLGCEHFHYLLEDEYLFARKIELPCSTVLLDRIDRYLLQDKDIRLMPTGGWRYDGFLKYGHDKKFCDFVTQMWWDIGARTGIDMGCGAGYYVSQWRSCGLAFAGYDANPHTPDLSGMLLPEGDAACEVADLTEELDIPPPFDIVVCKDVLPYIPEESVSTAIGNLARLSSHFILLSWNVTDSLATLPHRNMTDGDIIPHFEKEGYTVEKYMTARLHVVLKRKDCCVLTRQNLPLIDY
;
A
#
# COMPACT_ATOMS: atom_id res chain seq x y z
N MET A 1 -14.03 0.15 44.99
CA MET A 1 -15.20 0.23 44.09
C MET A 1 -14.65 0.26 42.67
N THR A 2 -14.85 -0.79 41.87
CA THR A 2 -14.41 -0.80 40.48
C THR A 2 -15.34 0.09 39.67
N PHE A 3 -14.77 1.04 38.96
CA PHE A 3 -15.49 1.87 38.02
C PHE A 3 -15.84 0.95 36.81
N ALA A 4 -17.11 0.85 36.43
CA ALA A 4 -17.63 -0.03 35.38
C ALA A 4 -17.32 -1.55 35.60
N PRO A 5 -17.93 -2.15 36.63
CA PRO A 5 -17.70 -3.57 36.98
C PRO A 5 -18.07 -4.54 35.84
N GLU A 6 -19.01 -4.15 34.98
CA GLU A 6 -19.40 -4.92 33.79
C GLU A 6 -18.27 -5.07 32.77
N GLU A 7 -17.37 -4.11 32.66
CA GLU A 7 -16.22 -4.20 31.74
C GLU A 7 -15.15 -5.18 32.24
N CYS A 8 -15.09 -5.42 33.53
CA CYS A 8 -14.11 -6.32 34.15
C CYS A 8 -14.66 -7.74 34.39
N TYR A 9 -15.97 -7.91 34.36
CA TYR A 9 -16.60 -9.15 34.80
C TYR A 9 -16.14 -10.37 34.01
N VAL A 10 -16.24 -10.33 32.69
CA VAL A 10 -15.86 -11.45 31.82
C VAL A 10 -14.38 -11.79 31.97
N ALA A 11 -13.50 -10.80 31.95
CA ALA A 11 -12.08 -11.02 32.14
C ALA A 11 -11.76 -11.62 33.50
N THR A 12 -12.42 -11.16 34.57
CA THR A 12 -12.27 -11.70 35.92
C THR A 12 -12.73 -13.16 36.00
N VAL A 13 -13.85 -13.51 35.40
CA VAL A 13 -14.36 -14.88 35.36
C VAL A 13 -13.40 -15.79 34.62
N LEU A 14 -12.94 -15.39 33.43
CA LEU A 14 -12.01 -16.19 32.62
C LEU A 14 -10.70 -16.46 33.35
N VAL A 15 -10.08 -15.44 33.92
CA VAL A 15 -8.79 -15.57 34.63
C VAL A 15 -8.90 -16.46 35.88
N ASN A 16 -10.08 -16.55 36.51
CA ASN A 16 -10.28 -17.36 37.71
C ASN A 16 -10.76 -18.80 37.41
N LEU A 17 -11.36 -19.03 36.25
CA LEU A 17 -11.95 -20.32 35.92
C LEU A 17 -11.21 -21.11 34.84
N MET A 18 -10.35 -20.50 34.07
CA MET A 18 -9.57 -21.10 32.96
C MET A 18 -8.09 -21.20 33.31
N ASN A 19 -7.38 -22.12 32.67
CA ASN A 19 -5.93 -22.15 32.73
C ASN A 19 -5.38 -20.91 32.01
N LYS A 20 -4.35 -20.28 32.56
CA LYS A 20 -3.76 -19.05 31.98
C LYS A 20 -3.22 -19.23 30.57
N GLU A 21 -2.77 -20.43 30.25
CA GLU A 21 -2.26 -20.84 28.93
C GLU A 21 -3.36 -20.91 27.85
N ASP A 22 -4.63 -21.09 28.28
CA ASP A 22 -5.79 -21.12 27.39
C ASP A 22 -6.38 -19.71 27.15
N ILE A 23 -5.80 -18.69 27.79
CA ILE A 23 -6.28 -17.29 27.69
C ILE A 23 -5.31 -16.50 26.80
N VAL A 24 -5.81 -16.05 25.64
CA VAL A 24 -5.09 -15.08 24.81
C VAL A 24 -5.12 -13.71 25.52
N PRO A 25 -3.96 -13.15 25.96
CA PRO A 25 -3.92 -11.90 26.75
C PRO A 25 -4.17 -10.64 25.88
N TRP A 26 -4.84 -10.80 24.78
CA TRP A 26 -5.18 -9.75 23.82
C TRP A 26 -6.67 -9.79 23.52
N ASN A 27 -7.33 -8.63 23.57
CA ASN A 27 -8.79 -8.57 23.44
C ASN A 27 -9.27 -8.43 21.98
N HIS A 28 -8.36 -8.43 21.01
CA HIS A 28 -8.66 -8.29 19.58
C HIS A 28 -9.60 -7.11 19.26
N ARG A 29 -9.48 -6.02 20.03
CA ARG A 29 -10.37 -4.87 19.91
C ARG A 29 -9.61 -3.61 19.51
N PHE A 30 -9.97 -3.03 18.38
CA PHE A 30 -9.50 -1.71 18.00
C PHE A 30 -10.23 -0.62 18.79
N ILE A 31 -9.49 0.21 19.51
CA ILE A 31 -10.02 1.35 20.28
C ILE A 31 -9.12 2.56 20.05
N ARG A 32 -9.69 3.64 19.55
CA ARG A 32 -9.01 4.94 19.50
C ARG A 32 -9.38 5.77 20.73
N TRP A 33 -8.41 6.24 21.47
CA TRP A 33 -8.63 7.05 22.67
C TRP A 33 -8.46 8.53 22.37
N LYS A 34 -9.40 9.37 22.84
CA LYS A 34 -9.24 10.83 22.84
C LYS A 34 -8.63 11.26 24.16
N HIS A 35 -7.51 11.98 24.08
CA HIS A 35 -6.81 12.48 25.27
C HIS A 35 -7.27 13.88 25.72
N GLU A 36 -7.97 14.61 24.85
CA GLU A 36 -8.27 16.04 25.06
C GLU A 36 -9.38 16.32 26.10
N ASN A 37 -10.28 15.36 26.38
CA ASN A 37 -11.41 15.55 27.29
C ASN A 37 -11.72 14.33 28.17
N GLY A 38 -10.70 13.71 28.72
CA GLY A 38 -10.83 12.52 29.56
C GLY A 38 -10.68 11.23 28.72
N ASN A 39 -10.38 10.13 29.41
CA ASN A 39 -10.17 8.82 28.82
C ASN A 39 -11.46 8.21 28.24
N ARG A 40 -11.95 8.74 27.14
CA ARG A 40 -13.12 8.21 26.42
C ARG A 40 -12.71 7.73 25.03
N PRO A 41 -13.27 6.58 24.56
CA PRO A 41 -13.08 6.16 23.19
C PRO A 41 -13.60 7.22 22.21
N ALA A 42 -12.83 7.48 21.15
CA ALA A 42 -13.29 8.29 20.02
C ALA A 42 -14.33 7.51 19.22
N ASN A 43 -15.27 8.22 18.60
CA ASN A 43 -16.09 7.62 17.56
C ASN A 43 -15.22 7.29 16.37
N LEU A 44 -15.36 6.08 15.81
CA LEU A 44 -14.62 5.65 14.64
C LEU A 44 -15.31 6.15 13.39
N GLY A 45 -14.56 6.87 12.57
CA GLY A 45 -14.96 7.30 11.23
C GLY A 45 -14.24 6.51 10.16
N CYS A 46 -14.47 6.88 8.89
CA CYS A 46 -13.91 6.16 7.75
C CYS A 46 -12.37 6.22 7.70
N GLU A 47 -11.75 7.22 8.29
CA GLU A 47 -10.30 7.35 8.45
C GLU A 47 -9.66 6.22 9.27
N HIS A 48 -10.48 5.48 10.02
CA HIS A 48 -10.02 4.35 10.81
C HIS A 48 -10.18 3.00 10.10
N PHE A 49 -10.76 2.99 8.91
CA PHE A 49 -11.09 1.75 8.21
C PHE A 49 -9.87 0.85 7.96
N HIS A 50 -8.73 1.43 7.57
CA HIS A 50 -7.50 0.69 7.31
C HIS A 50 -6.97 -0.07 8.53
N TYR A 51 -7.16 0.44 9.75
CA TYR A 51 -6.78 -0.30 10.96
C TYR A 51 -7.65 -1.52 11.20
N LEU A 52 -8.90 -1.51 10.73
CA LEU A 52 -9.82 -2.65 10.89
C LEU A 52 -9.52 -3.78 9.90
N LEU A 53 -8.62 -3.56 8.94
CA LEU A 53 -8.16 -4.57 7.99
C LEU A 53 -7.01 -5.43 8.55
N GLU A 54 -6.43 -5.03 9.68
CA GLU A 54 -5.39 -5.80 10.35
C GLU A 54 -6.02 -7.06 10.98
N ASP A 55 -5.45 -8.23 10.66
CA ASP A 55 -6.00 -9.55 11.08
C ASP A 55 -6.07 -9.74 12.61
N GLU A 56 -5.44 -8.85 13.38
CA GLU A 56 -5.43 -8.91 14.84
C GLU A 56 -6.72 -8.37 15.50
N TYR A 57 -7.55 -7.63 14.77
CA TYR A 57 -8.77 -7.02 15.31
C TYR A 57 -10.03 -7.75 14.88
N LEU A 58 -10.76 -8.31 15.86
CA LEU A 58 -12.08 -8.93 15.66
C LEU A 58 -13.23 -7.99 16.06
N PHE A 59 -12.93 -6.95 16.82
CA PHE A 59 -13.90 -5.99 17.34
C PHE A 59 -13.38 -4.57 17.22
N ALA A 60 -14.28 -3.61 17.10
CA ALA A 60 -13.94 -2.19 17.10
C ALA A 60 -14.91 -1.37 17.95
N ARG A 61 -14.41 -0.31 18.59
CA ARG A 61 -15.23 0.69 19.30
C ARG A 61 -14.55 2.06 19.32
N LYS A 62 -15.29 3.15 19.38
CA LYS A 62 -16.74 3.30 19.52
C LYS A 62 -17.38 3.53 18.16
N ILE A 63 -18.43 2.80 17.85
CA ILE A 63 -19.25 3.00 16.67
C ILE A 63 -20.50 3.77 17.10
N GLU A 64 -20.78 4.93 16.49
CA GLU A 64 -21.92 5.78 16.82
C GLU A 64 -22.45 6.50 15.59
N LEU A 65 -23.71 6.26 15.28
CA LEU A 65 -24.41 6.99 14.20
C LEU A 65 -24.68 8.46 14.62
N PRO A 66 -24.60 9.42 13.67
CA PRO A 66 -24.28 9.26 12.24
C PRO A 66 -22.79 9.22 11.91
N CYS A 67 -21.89 9.48 12.88
CA CYS A 67 -20.44 9.63 12.64
C CYS A 67 -19.80 8.41 11.97
N SER A 68 -20.29 7.22 12.28
CA SER A 68 -19.72 5.95 11.79
C SER A 68 -20.47 5.36 10.59
N THR A 69 -21.44 6.05 10.01
CA THR A 69 -22.29 5.49 8.93
C THR A 69 -21.46 5.06 7.73
N VAL A 70 -20.54 5.91 7.27
CA VAL A 70 -19.66 5.62 6.13
C VAL A 70 -18.70 4.48 6.46
N LEU A 71 -18.20 4.42 7.69
CA LEU A 71 -17.35 3.31 8.14
C LEU A 71 -18.10 1.99 8.13
N LEU A 72 -19.34 1.95 8.61
CA LEU A 72 -20.18 0.74 8.63
C LEU A 72 -20.49 0.25 7.20
N ASP A 73 -20.85 1.15 6.28
CA ASP A 73 -21.06 0.80 4.88
C ASP A 73 -19.81 0.16 4.25
N ARG A 74 -18.64 0.66 4.59
CA ARG A 74 -17.36 0.09 4.15
C ARG A 74 -17.09 -1.27 4.76
N ILE A 75 -17.31 -1.45 6.06
CA ILE A 75 -17.18 -2.75 6.73
C ILE A 75 -18.10 -3.76 6.06
N ASP A 76 -19.36 -3.42 5.85
CA ASP A 76 -20.32 -4.31 5.19
C ASP A 76 -19.89 -4.65 3.77
N ARG A 77 -19.41 -3.66 3.01
CA ARG A 77 -19.02 -3.84 1.61
C ARG A 77 -17.71 -4.62 1.45
N TYR A 78 -16.70 -4.35 2.28
CA TYR A 78 -15.33 -4.81 2.05
C TYR A 78 -14.83 -5.87 3.03
N LEU A 79 -15.38 -5.97 4.22
CA LEU A 79 -14.96 -6.97 5.20
C LEU A 79 -15.93 -8.14 5.33
N LEU A 80 -17.24 -7.89 5.28
CA LEU A 80 -18.24 -8.92 5.56
C LEU A 80 -18.72 -9.66 4.30
N GLN A 81 -18.49 -9.13 3.11
CA GLN A 81 -18.83 -9.84 1.88
C GLN A 81 -17.71 -10.80 1.50
N ASP A 82 -18.07 -12.05 1.16
CA ASP A 82 -17.13 -13.03 0.63
C ASP A 82 -16.76 -12.62 -0.81
N LYS A 83 -15.49 -12.25 -1.02
CA LYS A 83 -15.03 -11.63 -2.26
C LYS A 83 -13.91 -12.41 -2.90
N ASP A 84 -14.04 -12.55 -4.19
CA ASP A 84 -13.10 -13.28 -5.04
C ASP A 84 -11.85 -12.41 -5.35
N ILE A 85 -10.73 -12.72 -4.68
CA ILE A 85 -9.44 -12.03 -4.84
C ILE A 85 -8.64 -12.62 -6.02
N ARG A 86 -9.29 -13.12 -7.07
CA ARG A 86 -8.56 -13.70 -8.20
C ARG A 86 -7.91 -12.64 -9.07
N LEU A 87 -6.84 -13.06 -9.75
CA LEU A 87 -6.22 -12.24 -10.76
C LEU A 87 -7.11 -12.14 -12.01
N MET A 88 -7.08 -10.97 -12.62
CA MET A 88 -7.56 -10.79 -14.00
C MET A 88 -6.56 -11.39 -15.01
N PRO A 89 -6.96 -11.62 -16.27
CA PRO A 89 -6.05 -12.12 -17.30
C PRO A 89 -4.80 -11.24 -17.51
N THR A 90 -4.88 -9.96 -17.21
CA THR A 90 -3.78 -8.98 -17.30
C THR A 90 -2.87 -8.97 -16.06
N GLY A 91 -3.17 -9.78 -15.06
CA GLY A 91 -2.44 -9.81 -13.79
C GLY A 91 -2.96 -8.83 -12.72
N GLY A 92 -3.88 -7.95 -13.08
CA GLY A 92 -4.55 -7.07 -12.11
C GLY A 92 -5.42 -7.90 -11.14
N TRP A 93 -5.52 -7.45 -9.91
CA TRP A 93 -6.37 -8.13 -8.94
C TRP A 93 -7.83 -7.79 -9.16
N ARG A 94 -8.68 -8.80 -8.98
CA ARG A 94 -10.12 -8.56 -8.86
C ARG A 94 -10.41 -8.09 -7.46
N TYR A 95 -11.20 -7.05 -7.37
CA TYR A 95 -11.75 -6.59 -6.11
C TYR A 95 -10.73 -6.03 -5.10
N ASP A 96 -11.08 -6.07 -3.82
CA ASP A 96 -10.49 -5.37 -2.68
C ASP A 96 -9.37 -6.15 -1.95
N GLY A 97 -8.76 -7.13 -2.60
CA GLY A 97 -7.62 -7.88 -2.05
C GLY A 97 -6.48 -6.98 -1.57
N PHE A 98 -6.35 -5.81 -2.19
CA PHE A 98 -5.37 -4.78 -1.80
C PHE A 98 -5.57 -4.21 -0.39
N LEU A 99 -6.78 -4.25 0.14
CA LEU A 99 -7.05 -3.73 1.49
C LEU A 99 -6.38 -4.57 2.58
N LYS A 100 -6.02 -5.81 2.27
CA LYS A 100 -5.27 -6.71 3.15
C LYS A 100 -3.76 -6.67 2.92
N TYR A 101 -3.32 -5.89 1.93
CA TYR A 101 -1.91 -5.74 1.64
C TYR A 101 -1.28 -4.81 2.66
N GLY A 102 -0.36 -5.36 3.48
CA GLY A 102 0.41 -4.58 4.42
C GLY A 102 1.31 -3.57 3.69
N HIS A 103 1.45 -2.38 4.24
CA HIS A 103 2.37 -1.41 3.68
C HIS A 103 3.72 -1.47 4.38
N ASP A 104 4.75 -1.27 3.58
CA ASP A 104 6.11 -1.13 4.05
C ASP A 104 6.41 0.34 4.39
N LYS A 105 6.32 0.66 5.69
CA LYS A 105 6.59 2.03 6.16
C LYS A 105 7.99 2.51 5.79
N LYS A 106 8.99 1.64 5.84
CA LYS A 106 10.36 2.02 5.53
C LYS A 106 10.53 2.33 4.05
N PHE A 107 9.85 1.58 3.17
CA PHE A 107 9.80 1.91 1.76
C PHE A 107 9.15 3.28 1.53
N CYS A 108 8.05 3.54 2.22
CA CYS A 108 7.37 4.84 2.16
C CYS A 108 8.29 5.99 2.61
N ASP A 109 8.97 5.84 3.74
CA ASP A 109 9.92 6.82 4.28
C ASP A 109 11.10 7.03 3.32
N PHE A 110 11.61 5.96 2.70
CA PHE A 110 12.67 6.05 1.70
C PHE A 110 12.26 6.87 0.47
N VAL A 111 11.09 6.60 -0.11
CA VAL A 111 10.59 7.38 -1.27
C VAL A 111 10.40 8.85 -0.88
N THR A 112 9.89 9.11 0.32
CA THR A 112 9.74 10.47 0.85
C THR A 112 11.10 11.18 0.96
N GLN A 113 12.10 10.51 1.53
CA GLN A 113 13.45 11.08 1.63
C GLN A 113 14.06 11.30 0.24
N MET A 114 13.96 10.31 -0.65
CA MET A 114 14.46 10.42 -2.01
C MET A 114 13.83 11.60 -2.77
N TRP A 115 12.52 11.81 -2.60
CA TRP A 115 11.81 12.92 -3.21
C TRP A 115 12.48 14.27 -2.91
N TRP A 116 12.78 14.50 -1.63
CA TRP A 116 13.41 15.75 -1.20
C TRP A 116 14.87 15.85 -1.61
N ASP A 117 15.61 14.74 -1.57
CA ASP A 117 17.05 14.70 -1.91
C ASP A 117 17.30 15.02 -3.39
N ILE A 118 16.43 14.53 -4.29
CA ILE A 118 16.57 14.80 -5.73
C ILE A 118 15.83 16.05 -6.20
N GLY A 119 15.02 16.67 -5.33
CA GLY A 119 14.17 17.79 -5.68
C GLY A 119 13.04 17.42 -6.65
N ALA A 120 12.49 16.22 -6.53
CA ALA A 120 11.37 15.75 -7.35
C ALA A 120 10.14 16.64 -7.20
N ARG A 121 9.34 16.74 -8.24
CA ARG A 121 8.10 17.53 -8.30
C ARG A 121 6.88 16.68 -8.62
N THR A 122 7.08 15.56 -9.29
CA THR A 122 6.02 14.65 -9.73
C THR A 122 6.40 13.20 -9.49
N GLY A 123 5.44 12.41 -9.03
CA GLY A 123 5.60 10.98 -8.85
C GLY A 123 4.35 10.21 -9.27
N ILE A 124 4.54 8.95 -9.62
CA ILE A 124 3.46 8.05 -9.99
C ILE A 124 3.69 6.67 -9.38
N ASP A 125 2.63 6.05 -8.87
CA ASP A 125 2.61 4.67 -8.39
C ASP A 125 1.79 3.81 -9.37
N MET A 126 2.47 2.93 -10.09
CA MET A 126 1.86 2.04 -11.07
C MET A 126 1.66 0.65 -10.47
N GLY A 127 0.40 0.26 -10.32
CA GLY A 127 -0.02 -0.86 -9.50
C GLY A 127 -0.21 -0.43 -8.04
N CYS A 128 -0.82 0.74 -7.85
CA CYS A 128 -1.00 1.36 -6.52
C CYS A 128 -2.02 0.64 -5.62
N GLY A 129 -2.74 -0.35 -6.17
CA GLY A 129 -3.80 -1.05 -5.45
C GLY A 129 -4.88 -0.12 -4.94
N ALA A 130 -5.13 -0.14 -3.64
CA ALA A 130 -6.06 0.78 -2.99
C ALA A 130 -5.51 2.19 -2.76
N GLY A 131 -4.31 2.51 -3.23
CA GLY A 131 -3.71 3.85 -3.10
C GLY A 131 -3.07 4.13 -1.74
N TYR A 132 -2.69 3.11 -0.99
CA TYR A 132 -2.15 3.27 0.36
C TYR A 132 -0.87 4.12 0.39
N TYR A 133 0.13 3.79 -0.45
CA TYR A 133 1.37 4.56 -0.55
C TYR A 133 1.12 5.98 -1.05
N VAL A 134 0.25 6.13 -2.07
CA VAL A 134 -0.15 7.44 -2.60
C VAL A 134 -0.72 8.33 -1.50
N SER A 135 -1.61 7.78 -0.65
CA SER A 135 -2.16 8.49 0.51
C SER A 135 -1.07 8.95 1.48
N GLN A 136 -0.12 8.07 1.82
CA GLN A 136 0.97 8.40 2.73
C GLN A 136 1.88 9.49 2.14
N TRP A 137 2.28 9.38 0.87
CA TRP A 137 3.12 10.39 0.23
C TRP A 137 2.43 11.74 0.10
N ARG A 138 1.15 11.75 -0.28
CA ARG A 138 0.37 13.00 -0.34
C ARG A 138 0.22 13.64 1.03
N SER A 139 0.05 12.87 2.09
CA SER A 139 0.02 13.40 3.47
C SER A 139 1.35 14.05 3.89
N CYS A 140 2.48 13.64 3.27
CA CYS A 140 3.79 14.27 3.42
C CYS A 140 4.02 15.44 2.45
N GLY A 141 3.02 15.84 1.68
CA GLY A 141 3.11 16.96 0.72
C GLY A 141 3.72 16.62 -0.64
N LEU A 142 3.83 15.32 -0.98
CA LEU A 142 4.38 14.87 -2.26
C LEU A 142 3.27 14.76 -3.32
N ALA A 143 3.54 15.24 -4.55
CA ALA A 143 2.59 15.19 -5.66
C ALA A 143 2.66 13.82 -6.37
N PHE A 144 2.04 12.81 -5.79
CA PHE A 144 1.93 11.47 -6.36
C PHE A 144 0.56 11.21 -7.00
N ALA A 145 0.57 10.66 -8.22
CA ALA A 145 -0.60 10.02 -8.83
C ALA A 145 -0.56 8.50 -8.57
N GLY A 146 -1.68 7.83 -8.63
CA GLY A 146 -1.76 6.38 -8.49
C GLY A 146 -2.64 5.76 -9.56
N TYR A 147 -2.19 4.63 -10.12
CA TYR A 147 -2.91 3.87 -11.14
C TYR A 147 -2.82 2.38 -10.86
N ASP A 148 -3.91 1.67 -11.12
CA ASP A 148 -3.97 0.21 -11.00
C ASP A 148 -4.96 -0.36 -12.03
N ALA A 149 -4.74 -1.60 -12.46
CA ALA A 149 -5.65 -2.29 -13.37
C ALA A 149 -6.99 -2.67 -12.72
N ASN A 150 -7.09 -2.62 -11.38
CA ASN A 150 -8.31 -2.94 -10.68
C ASN A 150 -9.40 -1.86 -10.90
N PRO A 151 -10.55 -2.20 -11.50
CA PRO A 151 -11.62 -1.24 -11.76
C PRO A 151 -12.21 -0.59 -10.51
N HIS A 152 -11.96 -1.15 -9.31
CA HIS A 152 -12.39 -0.60 -8.03
C HIS A 152 -11.37 0.35 -7.39
N THR A 153 -10.21 0.55 -8.02
CA THR A 153 -9.17 1.45 -7.49
C THR A 153 -9.66 2.85 -7.16
N PRO A 154 -10.51 3.52 -7.98
CA PRO A 154 -11.02 4.85 -7.61
C PRO A 154 -11.84 4.83 -6.32
N ASP A 155 -12.72 3.85 -6.16
CA ASP A 155 -13.54 3.71 -4.96
C ASP A 155 -12.69 3.37 -3.73
N LEU A 156 -11.74 2.44 -3.88
CA LEU A 156 -10.86 2.00 -2.80
C LEU A 156 -9.93 3.12 -2.33
N SER A 157 -9.32 3.83 -3.26
CA SER A 157 -8.41 4.93 -2.94
C SER A 157 -9.13 6.14 -2.36
N GLY A 158 -10.33 6.44 -2.83
CA GLY A 158 -11.19 7.47 -2.26
C GLY A 158 -11.53 7.26 -0.78
N MET A 159 -11.33 6.04 -0.27
CA MET A 159 -11.47 5.73 1.15
C MET A 159 -10.24 6.08 1.97
N LEU A 160 -9.05 6.04 1.37
CA LEU A 160 -7.76 6.22 2.05
C LEU A 160 -7.21 7.64 1.89
N LEU A 161 -7.54 8.28 0.79
CA LEU A 161 -7.08 9.64 0.49
C LEU A 161 -7.83 10.67 1.33
N PRO A 162 -7.18 11.79 1.67
CA PRO A 162 -7.84 12.92 2.33
C PRO A 162 -9.06 13.39 1.54
N GLU A 163 -10.06 13.92 2.24
CA GLU A 163 -11.26 14.48 1.60
C GLU A 163 -10.86 15.64 0.66
N GLY A 164 -11.32 15.56 -0.59
CA GLY A 164 -11.01 16.53 -1.63
C GLY A 164 -9.80 16.19 -2.50
N ASP A 165 -9.02 15.17 -2.14
CA ASP A 165 -7.94 14.67 -2.99
C ASP A 165 -8.52 13.84 -4.15
N ALA A 166 -7.86 13.95 -5.32
CA ALA A 166 -8.21 13.11 -6.46
C ALA A 166 -7.96 11.63 -6.15
N ALA A 167 -8.95 10.78 -6.42
CA ALA A 167 -8.80 9.33 -6.31
C ALA A 167 -7.69 8.82 -7.25
N CYS A 168 -7.14 7.62 -6.97
CA CYS A 168 -6.34 6.90 -7.94
C CYS A 168 -7.21 6.44 -9.10
N GLU A 169 -6.61 6.25 -10.27
CA GLU A 169 -7.33 5.97 -11.50
C GLU A 169 -7.07 4.54 -12.00
N VAL A 170 -7.88 4.10 -12.96
CA VAL A 170 -7.70 2.78 -13.57
C VAL A 170 -6.76 2.89 -14.76
N ALA A 171 -5.68 2.09 -14.74
CA ALA A 171 -4.81 1.90 -15.89
C ALA A 171 -4.12 0.53 -15.83
N ASP A 172 -3.98 -0.13 -16.98
CA ASP A 172 -3.37 -1.43 -17.08
C ASP A 172 -1.99 -1.32 -17.76
N LEU A 173 -0.94 -1.74 -17.05
CA LEU A 173 0.43 -1.72 -17.56
C LEU A 173 0.65 -2.60 -18.80
N THR A 174 -0.25 -3.53 -19.08
CA THR A 174 -0.15 -4.42 -20.24
C THR A 174 -0.71 -3.79 -21.52
N GLU A 175 -1.32 -2.61 -21.41
CA GLU A 175 -1.98 -1.88 -22.50
C GLU A 175 -1.27 -0.56 -22.79
N GLU A 176 -1.69 0.12 -23.85
CA GLU A 176 -1.24 1.50 -24.15
C GLU A 176 -1.83 2.45 -23.09
N LEU A 177 -0.96 3.23 -22.45
CA LEU A 177 -1.37 4.14 -21.38
C LEU A 177 -1.62 5.55 -21.91
N ASP A 178 -2.81 6.08 -21.64
CA ASP A 178 -3.14 7.50 -21.85
C ASP A 178 -2.81 8.32 -20.58
N ILE A 179 -1.56 8.24 -20.16
CA ILE A 179 -1.02 8.98 -19.01
C ILE A 179 0.07 9.91 -19.52
N PRO A 180 -0.07 11.24 -19.33
CA PRO A 180 0.92 12.20 -19.82
C PRO A 180 2.24 12.06 -19.05
N PRO A 181 3.34 11.70 -19.74
CA PRO A 181 4.67 11.67 -19.15
C PRO A 181 5.31 13.07 -19.20
N PRO A 182 6.45 13.30 -18.53
CA PRO A 182 7.17 12.38 -17.64
C PRO A 182 6.93 12.68 -16.16
N PHE A 183 7.19 11.65 -15.31
CA PHE A 183 7.27 11.82 -13.86
C PHE A 183 8.71 11.69 -13.38
N ASP A 184 9.09 12.45 -12.35
CA ASP A 184 10.44 12.39 -11.78
C ASP A 184 10.72 11.07 -11.10
N ILE A 185 9.71 10.50 -10.44
CA ILE A 185 9.78 9.20 -9.78
C ILE A 185 8.60 8.34 -10.24
N VAL A 186 8.90 7.15 -10.74
CA VAL A 186 7.93 6.08 -11.00
C VAL A 186 8.13 4.97 -9.98
N VAL A 187 7.08 4.57 -9.30
CA VAL A 187 7.06 3.41 -8.41
C VAL A 187 6.27 2.30 -9.07
N CYS A 188 6.77 1.07 -9.00
CA CYS A 188 6.04 -0.14 -9.40
C CYS A 188 6.45 -1.28 -8.46
N LYS A 189 5.72 -1.39 -7.35
CA LYS A 189 6.07 -2.28 -6.24
C LYS A 189 5.25 -3.57 -6.29
N ASP A 190 5.95 -4.70 -6.44
CA ASP A 190 5.37 -6.06 -6.41
C ASP A 190 4.27 -6.30 -7.45
N VAL A 191 4.38 -5.69 -8.64
CA VAL A 191 3.38 -5.77 -9.72
C VAL A 191 3.83 -6.73 -10.84
N LEU A 192 5.07 -6.60 -11.31
CA LEU A 192 5.59 -7.35 -12.47
C LEU A 192 5.43 -8.88 -12.35
N PRO A 193 5.56 -9.53 -11.18
CA PRO A 193 5.35 -10.96 -11.04
C PRO A 193 3.96 -11.46 -11.43
N TYR A 194 2.96 -10.61 -11.38
CA TYR A 194 1.57 -10.96 -11.72
C TYR A 194 1.23 -10.72 -13.19
N ILE A 195 2.04 -9.93 -13.90
CA ILE A 195 1.84 -9.62 -15.34
C ILE A 195 2.14 -10.86 -16.17
N PRO A 196 1.30 -11.23 -17.16
CA PRO A 196 1.58 -12.30 -18.10
C PRO A 196 2.92 -12.10 -18.80
N GLU A 197 3.64 -13.19 -19.08
CA GLU A 197 5.00 -13.15 -19.61
C GLU A 197 5.08 -12.39 -20.94
N GLU A 198 4.12 -12.60 -21.81
CA GLU A 198 3.99 -11.94 -23.10
C GLU A 198 3.82 -10.42 -22.99
N SER A 199 3.32 -9.91 -21.86
CA SER A 199 3.04 -8.49 -21.62
C SER A 199 4.12 -7.77 -20.81
N VAL A 200 5.11 -8.49 -20.27
CA VAL A 200 6.16 -7.87 -19.43
C VAL A 200 6.96 -6.83 -20.19
N SER A 201 7.29 -7.08 -21.44
CA SER A 201 8.02 -6.11 -22.26
C SER A 201 7.23 -4.81 -22.46
N THR A 202 5.92 -4.93 -22.69
CA THR A 202 5.02 -3.76 -22.80
C THR A 202 4.96 -2.99 -21.48
N ALA A 203 4.80 -3.69 -20.37
CA ALA A 203 4.76 -3.08 -19.05
C ALA A 203 6.06 -2.31 -18.72
N ILE A 204 7.21 -2.91 -19.01
CA ILE A 204 8.51 -2.26 -18.81
C ILE A 204 8.66 -1.03 -19.71
N GLY A 205 8.29 -1.11 -20.99
CA GLY A 205 8.28 0.03 -21.91
C GLY A 205 7.39 1.17 -21.42
N ASN A 206 6.22 0.85 -20.88
CA ASN A 206 5.32 1.82 -20.27
C ASN A 206 5.95 2.51 -19.05
N LEU A 207 6.55 1.76 -18.13
CA LEU A 207 7.25 2.32 -16.97
C LEU A 207 8.41 3.23 -17.39
N ALA A 208 9.20 2.79 -18.38
CA ALA A 208 10.32 3.56 -18.91
C ALA A 208 9.85 4.88 -19.57
N ARG A 209 8.75 4.84 -20.33
CA ARG A 209 8.14 6.02 -20.96
C ARG A 209 7.64 7.02 -19.91
N LEU A 210 7.05 6.54 -18.82
CA LEU A 210 6.50 7.41 -17.77
C LEU A 210 7.59 8.12 -16.95
N SER A 211 8.80 7.57 -16.86
CA SER A 211 9.85 8.10 -15.99
C SER A 211 10.81 9.04 -16.74
N SER A 212 11.09 10.18 -16.14
CA SER A 212 12.17 11.09 -16.58
C SER A 212 13.49 10.84 -15.86
N HIS A 213 13.47 10.29 -14.64
CA HIS A 213 14.67 10.17 -13.80
C HIS A 213 14.84 8.80 -13.17
N PHE A 214 13.90 8.39 -12.31
CA PHE A 214 14.03 7.19 -11.49
C PHE A 214 12.81 6.29 -11.55
N ILE A 215 13.07 4.99 -11.56
CA ILE A 215 12.05 3.95 -11.39
C ILE A 215 12.43 3.11 -10.17
N LEU A 216 11.51 2.98 -9.23
CA LEU A 216 11.63 2.13 -8.05
C LEU A 216 10.79 0.88 -8.25
N LEU A 217 11.45 -0.26 -8.22
CA LEU A 217 10.85 -1.57 -8.53
C LEU A 217 11.05 -2.55 -7.38
N SER A 218 10.08 -3.43 -7.21
CA SER A 218 10.27 -4.73 -6.55
C SER A 218 9.52 -5.82 -7.30
N TRP A 219 10.03 -7.05 -7.23
CA TRP A 219 9.44 -8.22 -7.87
C TRP A 219 9.49 -9.48 -7.01
N ASN A 220 9.75 -9.31 -5.72
CA ASN A 220 9.67 -10.42 -4.78
C ASN A 220 8.28 -10.47 -4.17
N VAL A 221 7.61 -11.60 -4.33
CA VAL A 221 6.30 -11.82 -3.73
C VAL A 221 6.48 -12.10 -2.24
N THR A 222 5.80 -11.32 -1.40
CA THR A 222 5.79 -11.56 0.04
C THR A 222 4.96 -12.79 0.41
N ASP A 223 5.21 -13.37 1.56
CA ASP A 223 4.50 -14.59 2.04
C ASP A 223 2.97 -14.43 2.02
N SER A 224 2.47 -13.23 2.31
CA SER A 224 1.03 -12.94 2.27
C SER A 224 0.41 -13.02 0.87
N LEU A 225 1.23 -12.91 -0.17
CA LEU A 225 0.82 -12.97 -1.58
C LEU A 225 1.24 -14.27 -2.26
N ALA A 226 2.05 -15.11 -1.60
CA ALA A 226 2.60 -16.33 -2.16
C ALA A 226 1.55 -17.36 -2.59
N THR A 227 0.31 -17.23 -2.10
CA THR A 227 -0.82 -18.10 -2.47
C THR A 227 -1.47 -17.72 -3.79
N LEU A 228 -1.18 -16.53 -4.32
CA LEU A 228 -1.72 -16.09 -5.60
C LEU A 228 -0.82 -16.56 -6.75
N PRO A 229 -1.39 -16.88 -7.92
CA PRO A 229 -0.61 -17.18 -9.11
C PRO A 229 0.33 -16.01 -9.44
N HIS A 230 1.61 -16.26 -9.43
CA HIS A 230 2.65 -15.29 -9.75
C HIS A 230 3.85 -16.01 -10.38
N ARG A 231 4.73 -15.25 -11.01
CA ARG A 231 5.99 -15.74 -11.55
C ARG A 231 7.14 -15.41 -10.61
N ASN A 232 8.04 -16.36 -10.40
CA ASN A 232 9.32 -16.06 -9.76
C ASN A 232 10.20 -15.35 -10.79
N MET A 233 10.51 -14.09 -10.54
CA MET A 233 11.33 -13.26 -11.40
C MET A 233 12.69 -13.02 -10.76
N THR A 234 13.71 -12.95 -11.60
CA THR A 234 15.09 -12.66 -11.20
C THR A 234 15.57 -11.35 -11.81
N ASP A 235 16.72 -10.86 -11.33
CA ASP A 235 17.39 -9.69 -11.90
C ASP A 235 17.60 -9.88 -13.42
N GLY A 236 17.92 -11.11 -13.84
CA GLY A 236 18.15 -11.47 -15.26
C GLY A 236 16.90 -11.35 -16.13
N ASP A 237 15.72 -11.47 -15.54
CA ASP A 237 14.45 -11.36 -16.26
C ASP A 237 13.98 -9.90 -16.41
N ILE A 238 14.50 -8.98 -15.60
CA ILE A 238 13.98 -7.61 -15.52
C ILE A 238 15.02 -6.58 -15.94
N ILE A 239 16.20 -6.60 -15.34
CA ILE A 239 17.21 -5.55 -15.52
C ILE A 239 17.62 -5.35 -16.99
N PRO A 240 17.87 -6.42 -17.82
CA PRO A 240 18.23 -6.23 -19.20
C PRO A 240 17.19 -5.51 -20.05
N HIS A 241 15.91 -5.61 -19.70
CA HIS A 241 14.85 -4.88 -20.40
C HIS A 241 14.94 -3.37 -20.11
N PHE A 242 15.14 -2.99 -18.85
CA PHE A 242 15.34 -1.58 -18.49
C PHE A 242 16.65 -1.00 -19.03
N GLU A 243 17.71 -1.79 -19.12
CA GLU A 243 18.96 -1.37 -19.75
C GLU A 243 18.78 -1.02 -21.23
N LYS A 244 17.94 -1.75 -21.95
CA LYS A 244 17.56 -1.45 -23.35
C LYS A 244 16.80 -0.13 -23.45
N GLU A 245 15.96 0.17 -22.45
CA GLU A 245 15.22 1.43 -22.35
C GLU A 245 16.10 2.61 -21.82
N GLY A 246 17.38 2.39 -21.62
CA GLY A 246 18.32 3.45 -21.23
C GLY A 246 18.47 3.65 -19.73
N TYR A 247 18.09 2.69 -18.90
CA TYR A 247 18.26 2.75 -17.45
C TYR A 247 19.51 1.99 -16.99
N THR A 248 19.97 2.29 -15.80
CA THR A 248 21.00 1.55 -15.06
C THR A 248 20.55 1.34 -13.63
N VAL A 249 21.00 0.26 -13.01
CA VAL A 249 20.81 0.06 -11.59
C VAL A 249 21.65 1.08 -10.82
N GLU A 250 20.98 1.99 -10.11
CA GLU A 250 21.63 2.96 -9.22
C GLU A 250 21.89 2.33 -7.85
N LYS A 251 20.93 1.58 -7.32
CA LYS A 251 21.01 1.00 -6.01
C LYS A 251 20.09 -0.19 -5.82
N TYR A 252 20.57 -1.20 -5.09
CA TYR A 252 19.71 -2.22 -4.49
C TYR A 252 19.36 -1.79 -3.06
N MET A 253 18.09 -1.79 -2.76
CA MET A 253 17.59 -1.56 -1.40
C MET A 253 17.28 -2.91 -0.76
N THR A 254 17.68 -3.05 0.49
CA THR A 254 17.39 -4.19 1.34
C THR A 254 17.39 -5.56 0.67
N ALA A 255 18.47 -6.30 0.83
CA ALA A 255 18.56 -7.72 0.46
C ALA A 255 17.94 -8.08 -0.91
N ARG A 256 17.95 -7.15 -1.86
CA ARG A 256 17.38 -7.28 -3.21
C ARG A 256 15.83 -7.23 -3.30
N LEU A 257 15.14 -6.76 -2.28
CA LEU A 257 13.68 -6.60 -2.37
C LEU A 257 13.28 -5.43 -3.26
N HIS A 258 14.11 -4.39 -3.34
CA HIS A 258 13.81 -3.20 -4.13
C HIS A 258 15.04 -2.75 -4.93
N VAL A 259 14.78 -2.22 -6.11
CA VAL A 259 15.81 -1.68 -6.99
C VAL A 259 15.45 -0.27 -7.40
N VAL A 260 16.43 0.62 -7.35
CA VAL A 260 16.33 1.96 -7.92
C VAL A 260 17.05 1.96 -9.26
N LEU A 261 16.32 2.24 -10.31
CA LEU A 261 16.85 2.40 -11.66
C LEU A 261 16.93 3.88 -11.99
N LYS A 262 18.05 4.31 -12.55
CA LYS A 262 18.29 5.67 -12.98
C LYS A 262 18.43 5.72 -14.50
N ARG A 263 17.81 6.71 -15.10
CA ARG A 263 17.97 6.97 -16.53
C ARG A 263 19.40 7.42 -16.83
N LYS A 264 20.03 6.86 -17.88
CA LYS A 264 21.45 7.09 -18.21
C LYS A 264 21.78 8.53 -18.55
N ASP A 265 20.82 9.26 -19.12
CA ASP A 265 20.93 10.66 -19.51
C ASP A 265 20.50 11.64 -18.39
N CYS A 266 20.18 11.12 -17.21
CA CYS A 266 19.74 11.94 -16.08
C CYS A 266 20.92 12.62 -15.39
N CYS A 267 20.92 13.95 -15.40
CA CYS A 267 21.92 14.79 -14.75
C CYS A 267 21.51 15.30 -13.37
N VAL A 268 20.59 14.63 -12.68
CA VAL A 268 20.21 15.00 -11.32
C VAL A 268 21.40 14.81 -10.41
N LEU A 269 21.93 15.90 -9.88
CA LEU A 269 22.95 15.90 -8.85
C LEU A 269 22.27 15.59 -7.52
N THR A 270 22.39 14.36 -7.06
CA THR A 270 22.04 14.01 -5.69
C THR A 270 23.02 14.73 -4.76
N ARG A 271 22.51 15.53 -3.82
CA ARG A 271 23.33 16.27 -2.84
C ARG A 271 24.19 15.39 -1.94
N GLN A 272 23.84 14.13 -1.81
CA GLN A 272 24.62 13.10 -1.09
C GLN A 272 24.26 11.73 -1.64
N ASN A 273 25.14 10.75 -1.50
CA ASN A 273 24.80 9.33 -1.73
C ASN A 273 23.51 9.03 -0.97
N LEU A 274 22.50 8.52 -1.68
CA LEU A 274 21.26 8.05 -1.05
C LEU A 274 21.65 7.22 0.19
N PRO A 275 21.14 7.57 1.38
CA PRO A 275 21.58 6.89 2.59
C PRO A 275 21.34 5.38 2.47
N LEU A 276 22.35 4.59 2.88
CA LEU A 276 22.14 3.17 3.12
C LEU A 276 21.14 3.08 4.26
N ILE A 277 19.92 2.71 3.95
CA ILE A 277 18.98 2.30 4.98
C ILE A 277 19.29 0.84 5.23
N ASP A 278 20.04 0.55 6.28
CA ASP A 278 20.15 -0.79 6.84
C ASP A 278 18.77 -1.13 7.46
N TYR A 279 18.19 -2.19 6.97
CA TYR A 279 16.93 -2.74 7.48
C TYR A 279 17.19 -3.81 8.50
#